data_9e3c2cb7fdd141ea711fefcbb6d0ee16
#
_entry.id   9e3c2cb7fdd141ea711fefcbb6d0ee16
#
_cell.length_a   1.000
_cell.length_b   1.000
_cell.length_c   1.000
_cell.angle_alpha   90.00
_cell.angle_beta   90.00
_cell.angle_gamma   90.00
#
_symmetry.space_group_name_H-M   'P 1'
#
loop_
_entity.id
_entity.type
_entity.pdbx_description
1 polymer ?
#
loop_
_entity_poly.entity_id
_entity_poly.type
_entity_poly.pdbx_seq_one_letter_code
_entity_poly.pdbx_strand_id
1 'polypeptide(L)'
;MKTLVTYFEPFGGRNTNASKEVVSLLSDYDIKELPVSWNKIESIIDEILSNDLDYLFLIGESGKYEEITVERTAHNICNGKDNYGVAKDNEPISGGPEELKTKFNLDNLPYCISDDAGKYLCNYTYYLALSKAKNTKVVFVHLPYINDNLDHLKNDLLSIIKSLTRKDN
;
A
#
# COMPACT_ATOMS: atom_id res chain seq x y z
N MET A 1 -0.12 13.50 15.51
CA MET A 1 -0.71 12.56 14.52
C MET A 1 0.29 11.46 14.26
N LYS A 2 -0.13 10.22 14.47
CA LYS A 2 0.74 9.03 14.34
C LYS A 2 0.55 8.40 12.97
N THR A 3 1.60 8.41 12.17
CA THR A 3 1.60 7.91 10.79
C THR A 3 2.59 6.76 10.64
N LEU A 4 2.14 5.67 10.06
CA LEU A 4 2.99 4.55 9.66
C LEU A 4 3.03 4.44 8.14
N VAL A 5 4.22 4.25 7.58
CA VAL A 5 4.44 3.99 6.16
C VAL A 5 5.03 2.58 6.00
N THR A 6 4.39 1.73 5.23
CA THR A 6 4.87 0.36 5.00
C THR A 6 5.44 0.19 3.59
N TYR A 7 6.27 -0.83 3.43
CA TYR A 7 6.83 -1.23 2.14
C TYR A 7 6.97 -2.74 2.11
N PHE A 8 7.16 -3.30 0.92
CA PHE A 8 7.29 -4.75 0.73
C PHE A 8 8.74 -5.19 0.52
N GLU A 9 9.03 -6.41 0.95
CA GLU A 9 10.23 -7.13 0.53
C GLU A 9 10.22 -7.34 -1.01
N PRO A 10 11.38 -7.57 -1.65
CA PRO A 10 11.45 -7.91 -3.06
C PRO A 10 10.66 -9.17 -3.40
N PHE A 11 10.06 -9.23 -4.59
CA PHE A 11 9.28 -10.35 -5.09
C PHE A 11 9.43 -10.53 -6.60
N GLY A 12 8.87 -11.61 -7.15
CA GLY A 12 8.90 -11.88 -8.58
C GLY A 12 10.30 -12.18 -9.14
N GLY A 13 11.20 -12.74 -8.32
CA GLY A 13 12.58 -13.04 -8.72
C GLY A 13 13.49 -11.81 -8.81
N ARG A 14 13.03 -10.64 -8.39
CA ARG A 14 13.79 -9.39 -8.36
C ARG A 14 14.56 -9.25 -7.04
N ASN A 15 15.71 -8.60 -7.08
CA ASN A 15 16.53 -8.31 -5.90
C ASN A 15 16.15 -6.98 -5.21
N THR A 16 15.33 -6.17 -5.87
CA THR A 16 14.92 -4.84 -5.41
C THR A 16 13.42 -4.67 -5.46
N ASN A 17 12.92 -3.74 -4.66
CA ASN A 17 11.52 -3.30 -4.69
C ASN A 17 11.50 -1.78 -4.53
N ALA A 18 10.85 -1.08 -5.45
CA ALA A 18 10.79 0.39 -5.42
C ALA A 18 10.24 0.93 -4.10
N SER A 19 9.24 0.26 -3.50
CA SER A 19 8.70 0.68 -2.21
C SER A 19 9.74 0.62 -1.10
N LYS A 20 10.59 -0.42 -1.07
CA LYS A 20 11.67 -0.54 -0.12
C LYS A 20 12.71 0.56 -0.29
N GLU A 21 13.16 0.79 -1.52
CA GLU A 21 14.18 1.79 -1.83
C GLU A 21 13.72 3.22 -1.46
N VAL A 22 12.48 3.57 -1.80
CA VAL A 22 11.93 4.91 -1.55
C VAL A 22 11.58 5.10 -0.08
N VAL A 23 10.84 4.18 0.54
CA VAL A 23 10.36 4.33 1.93
C VAL A 23 11.52 4.31 2.92
N SER A 24 12.59 3.54 2.66
CA SER A 24 13.78 3.52 3.51
C SER A 24 14.48 4.88 3.62
N LEU A 25 14.18 5.82 2.73
CA LEU A 25 14.72 7.19 2.75
C LEU A 25 13.84 8.18 3.56
N LEU A 26 12.70 7.74 4.09
CA LEU A 26 11.77 8.58 4.84
C LEU A 26 12.14 8.65 6.32
N SER A 27 13.09 9.53 6.68
CA SER A 27 13.61 9.64 8.05
C SER A 27 12.62 10.18 9.08
N ASP A 28 11.59 10.88 8.63
CA ASP A 28 10.63 11.59 9.51
C ASP A 28 9.37 10.76 9.84
N TYR A 29 9.31 9.52 9.38
CA TYR A 29 8.16 8.63 9.55
C TYR A 29 8.57 7.30 10.17
N ASP A 30 7.66 6.72 10.95
CA ASP A 30 7.75 5.31 11.32
C ASP A 30 7.55 4.46 10.07
N ILE A 31 8.44 3.49 9.83
CA ILE A 31 8.39 2.61 8.66
C ILE A 31 8.35 1.13 9.08
N LYS A 32 7.72 0.28 8.26
CA LYS A 32 7.66 -1.17 8.50
C LYS A 32 7.70 -1.95 7.20
N GLU A 33 8.59 -2.95 7.13
CA GLU A 33 8.62 -3.92 6.03
C GLU A 33 7.48 -4.94 6.17
N LEU A 34 6.83 -5.24 5.04
CA LEU A 34 5.82 -6.29 4.94
C LEU A 34 6.34 -7.45 4.10
N PRO A 35 6.14 -8.71 4.53
CA PRO A 35 6.48 -9.86 3.72
C PRO A 35 5.48 -10.04 2.57
N VAL A 36 5.95 -10.52 1.43
CA VAL A 36 5.10 -10.94 0.32
C VAL A 36 4.59 -12.36 0.61
N SER A 37 3.63 -12.47 1.51
CA SER A 37 3.12 -13.73 2.06
C SER A 37 1.62 -13.68 2.32
N TRP A 38 0.86 -14.56 1.66
CA TRP A 38 -0.58 -14.71 1.89
C TRP A 38 -0.90 -15.06 3.35
N ASN A 39 -0.09 -15.91 3.98
CA ASN A 39 -0.38 -16.43 5.32
C ASN A 39 0.05 -15.48 6.46
N LYS A 40 0.95 -14.52 6.21
CA LYS A 40 1.52 -13.67 7.27
C LYS A 40 0.88 -12.29 7.33
N ILE A 41 0.36 -11.78 6.23
CA ILE A 41 -0.09 -10.37 6.11
C ILE A 41 -1.24 -10.07 7.05
N GLU A 42 -2.22 -10.95 7.20
CA GLU A 42 -3.41 -10.65 8.01
C GLU A 42 -3.05 -10.35 9.47
N SER A 43 -2.24 -11.21 10.10
CA SER A 43 -1.81 -11.00 11.49
C SER A 43 -0.94 -9.75 11.66
N ILE A 44 -0.15 -9.40 10.65
CA ILE A 44 0.67 -8.18 10.67
C ILE A 44 -0.21 -6.94 10.58
N ILE A 45 -1.24 -6.95 9.74
CA ILE A 45 -2.21 -5.84 9.65
C ILE A 45 -2.99 -5.70 10.97
N ASP A 46 -3.39 -6.82 11.59
CA ASP A 46 -4.03 -6.79 12.92
C ASP A 46 -3.11 -6.15 13.97
N GLU A 47 -1.83 -6.53 14.01
CA GLU A 47 -0.83 -5.92 14.88
C GLU A 47 -0.67 -4.41 14.62
N ILE A 48 -0.53 -4.01 13.35
CA ILE A 48 -0.40 -2.60 12.97
C ILE A 48 -1.62 -1.79 13.43
N LEU A 49 -2.82 -2.27 13.17
CA LEU A 49 -4.06 -1.58 13.50
C LEU A 49 -4.44 -1.64 14.99
N SER A 50 -3.79 -2.51 15.78
CA SER A 50 -3.91 -2.51 17.24
C SER A 50 -3.19 -1.32 17.89
N ASN A 51 -2.25 -0.69 17.19
CA ASN A 51 -1.62 0.54 17.60
C ASN A 51 -2.55 1.72 17.29
N ASP A 52 -2.51 2.75 18.11
CA ASP A 52 -3.33 3.94 17.93
C ASP A 52 -2.74 4.82 16.80
N LEU A 53 -3.06 4.45 15.55
CA LEU A 53 -2.61 5.13 14.32
C LEU A 53 -3.71 6.05 13.79
N ASP A 54 -3.35 7.28 13.44
CA ASP A 54 -4.22 8.17 12.65
C ASP A 54 -4.21 7.79 11.17
N TYR A 55 -3.01 7.47 10.63
CA TYR A 55 -2.80 7.24 9.20
C TYR A 55 -1.91 6.03 8.93
N LEU A 56 -2.31 5.22 7.96
CA LEU A 56 -1.54 4.10 7.43
C LEU A 56 -1.37 4.26 5.91
N PHE A 57 -0.13 4.45 5.47
CA PHE A 57 0.26 4.47 4.07
C PHE A 57 0.90 3.14 3.69
N LEU A 58 0.24 2.40 2.81
CA LEU A 58 0.75 1.15 2.25
C LEU A 58 1.42 1.45 0.91
N ILE A 59 2.71 1.14 0.77
CA ILE A 59 3.47 1.44 -0.44
C ILE A 59 3.89 0.13 -1.10
N GLY A 60 3.64 0.02 -2.41
CA GLY A 60 4.03 -1.13 -3.20
C GLY A 60 4.63 -0.73 -4.54
N GLU A 61 5.23 -1.71 -5.23
CA GLU A 61 5.78 -1.56 -6.57
C GLU A 61 4.85 -2.20 -7.59
N SER A 62 4.63 -1.55 -8.73
CA SER A 62 3.93 -2.14 -9.86
C SER A 62 4.56 -1.72 -11.20
N GLY A 63 5.01 -2.70 -11.97
CA GLY A 63 5.49 -2.47 -13.34
C GLY A 63 4.40 -2.08 -14.33
N LYS A 64 3.14 -2.07 -13.91
CA LYS A 64 1.99 -1.60 -14.69
C LYS A 64 2.00 -0.08 -14.88
N TYR A 65 2.59 0.65 -13.93
CA TYR A 65 2.57 2.11 -13.92
C TYR A 65 3.91 2.70 -14.38
N GLU A 66 3.85 3.83 -15.06
CA GLU A 66 5.02 4.65 -15.43
C GLU A 66 5.28 5.78 -14.43
N GLU A 67 4.29 6.11 -13.61
CA GLU A 67 4.37 7.16 -12.59
C GLU A 67 3.68 6.74 -11.30
N ILE A 68 3.95 7.48 -10.22
CA ILE A 68 3.35 7.23 -8.90
C ILE A 68 1.82 7.31 -9.00
N THR A 69 1.14 6.32 -8.44
CA THR A 69 -0.32 6.18 -8.55
C THR A 69 -0.92 5.90 -7.19
N VAL A 70 -1.95 6.65 -6.82
CA VAL A 70 -2.70 6.46 -5.57
C VAL A 70 -3.92 5.59 -5.85
N GLU A 71 -4.04 4.48 -5.13
CA GLU A 71 -5.15 3.55 -5.27
C GLU A 71 -6.34 3.99 -4.42
N ARG A 72 -7.49 4.25 -5.04
CA ARG A 72 -8.72 4.60 -4.32
C ARG A 72 -9.46 3.40 -3.79
N THR A 73 -9.39 2.27 -4.49
CA THR A 73 -10.23 1.09 -4.28
C THR A 73 -9.40 -0.18 -4.14
N ALA A 74 -9.77 -1.03 -3.18
CA ALA A 74 -9.32 -2.41 -3.09
C ALA A 74 -10.48 -3.35 -3.42
N HIS A 75 -10.19 -4.49 -4.06
CA HIS A 75 -11.18 -5.47 -4.48
C HIS A 75 -11.06 -6.79 -3.69
N ASN A 76 -12.19 -7.44 -3.44
CA ASN A 76 -12.27 -8.71 -2.70
C ASN A 76 -11.85 -9.89 -3.57
N ILE A 77 -10.62 -9.89 -4.03
CA ILE A 77 -10.03 -10.95 -4.86
C ILE A 77 -8.54 -11.08 -4.62
N CYS A 78 -8.05 -12.32 -4.61
CA CYS A 78 -6.61 -12.59 -4.55
C CYS A 78 -6.22 -13.68 -5.54
N ASN A 79 -5.04 -13.49 -6.16
CA ASN A 79 -4.49 -14.38 -7.17
C ASN A 79 -2.96 -14.30 -7.21
N GLY A 80 -2.32 -15.43 -7.44
CA GLY A 80 -0.88 -15.53 -7.64
C GLY A 80 -0.16 -16.31 -6.55
N LYS A 81 1.12 -16.58 -6.78
CA LYS A 81 2.00 -17.31 -5.87
C LYS A 81 2.90 -16.32 -5.11
N ASP A 82 2.94 -16.45 -3.81
CA ASP A 82 3.77 -15.60 -2.95
C ASP A 82 5.25 -16.04 -2.90
N ASN A 83 6.08 -15.32 -2.13
CA ASN A 83 7.50 -15.65 -1.96
C ASN A 83 7.75 -16.96 -1.17
N TYR A 84 6.73 -17.47 -0.50
CA TYR A 84 6.82 -18.64 0.40
C TYR A 84 6.17 -19.88 -0.21
N GLY A 85 5.79 -19.84 -1.49
CA GLY A 85 5.26 -20.97 -2.24
C GLY A 85 3.76 -21.18 -2.12
N VAL A 86 3.03 -20.30 -1.42
CA VAL A 86 1.58 -20.35 -1.31
C VAL A 86 0.92 -19.69 -2.51
N ALA A 87 -0.02 -20.38 -3.14
CA ALA A 87 -0.74 -19.87 -4.32
C ALA A 87 -2.22 -19.61 -4.00
N LYS A 88 -2.77 -18.58 -4.61
CA LYS A 88 -4.19 -18.24 -4.65
C LYS A 88 -4.66 -18.23 -6.10
N ASP A 89 -5.89 -18.63 -6.35
CA ASP A 89 -6.45 -18.75 -7.70
C ASP A 89 -7.80 -18.01 -7.80
N ASN A 90 -7.72 -16.69 -8.02
CA ASN A 90 -8.90 -15.83 -8.21
C ASN A 90 -10.01 -16.06 -7.17
N GLU A 91 -9.63 -16.22 -5.92
CA GLU A 91 -10.56 -16.47 -4.83
C GLU A 91 -10.85 -15.19 -4.03
N PRO A 92 -12.01 -15.11 -3.34
CA PRO A 92 -12.30 -13.98 -2.47
C PRO A 92 -11.32 -13.91 -1.30
N ILE A 93 -11.02 -12.70 -0.84
CA ILE A 93 -10.19 -12.46 0.35
C ILE A 93 -10.98 -12.82 1.63
N SER A 94 -12.27 -12.45 1.66
CA SER A 94 -13.15 -12.69 2.80
C SER A 94 -14.61 -12.74 2.35
N GLY A 95 -15.55 -12.97 3.28
CA GLY A 95 -17.00 -12.82 3.05
C GLY A 95 -17.51 -11.38 3.01
N GLY A 96 -16.62 -10.40 2.96
CA GLY A 96 -16.97 -8.98 2.95
C GLY A 96 -17.40 -8.44 1.58
N PRO A 97 -17.50 -7.08 1.45
CA PRO A 97 -17.94 -6.44 0.22
C PRO A 97 -17.03 -6.74 -0.98
N GLU A 98 -17.54 -6.61 -2.20
CA GLU A 98 -16.75 -6.79 -3.43
C GLU A 98 -15.63 -5.75 -3.56
N GLU A 99 -15.86 -4.52 -3.06
CA GLU A 99 -14.88 -3.45 -3.05
C GLU A 99 -14.95 -2.62 -1.77
N LEU A 100 -13.79 -2.06 -1.40
CA LEU A 100 -13.64 -1.10 -0.31
C LEU A 100 -12.85 0.11 -0.81
N LYS A 101 -13.21 1.31 -0.35
CA LYS A 101 -12.56 2.56 -0.76
C LYS A 101 -11.87 3.23 0.43
N THR A 102 -10.78 3.94 0.14
CA THR A 102 -10.13 4.79 1.15
C THR A 102 -11.08 5.85 1.68
N LYS A 103 -10.91 6.21 2.95
CA LYS A 103 -11.59 7.35 3.60
C LYS A 103 -10.88 8.69 3.34
N PHE A 104 -9.74 8.68 2.66
CA PHE A 104 -9.11 9.92 2.22
C PHE A 104 -9.87 10.54 1.06
N ASN A 105 -9.97 11.86 1.04
CA ASN A 105 -10.41 12.58 -0.16
C ASN A 105 -9.22 12.73 -1.11
N LEU A 106 -9.31 12.15 -2.29
CA LEU A 106 -8.25 12.15 -3.31
C LEU A 106 -8.49 13.17 -4.43
N ASP A 107 -9.62 13.89 -4.43
CA ASP A 107 -10.08 14.69 -5.57
C ASP A 107 -9.13 15.83 -5.94
N ASN A 108 -8.35 16.35 -5.01
CA ASN A 108 -7.44 17.47 -5.22
C ASN A 108 -5.95 17.07 -5.28
N LEU A 109 -5.67 15.78 -5.36
CA LEU A 109 -4.28 15.32 -5.52
C LEU A 109 -3.83 15.47 -6.96
N PRO A 110 -2.67 16.12 -7.23
CA PRO A 110 -2.13 16.26 -8.59
C PRO A 110 -1.37 14.99 -9.03
N TYR A 111 -1.90 13.81 -8.72
CA TYR A 111 -1.30 12.51 -9.00
C TYR A 111 -2.33 11.59 -9.66
N CYS A 112 -1.86 10.57 -10.35
CA CYS A 112 -2.73 9.55 -10.92
C CYS A 112 -3.51 8.81 -9.82
N ILE A 113 -4.81 8.66 -10.02
CA ILE A 113 -5.71 7.90 -9.16
C ILE A 113 -6.18 6.66 -9.91
N SER A 114 -6.14 5.52 -9.26
CA SER A 114 -6.57 4.23 -9.81
C SER A 114 -7.63 3.59 -8.92
N ASP A 115 -8.49 2.80 -9.52
CA ASP A 115 -9.46 1.92 -8.85
C ASP A 115 -9.11 0.43 -9.00
N ASP A 116 -7.86 0.12 -9.37
CA ASP A 116 -7.40 -1.24 -9.60
C ASP A 116 -5.98 -1.44 -9.07
N ALA A 117 -5.88 -1.87 -7.82
CA ALA A 117 -4.62 -2.23 -7.17
C ALA A 117 -4.10 -3.64 -7.55
N GLY A 118 -4.72 -4.29 -8.54
CA GLY A 118 -4.39 -5.66 -8.95
C GLY A 118 -5.08 -6.71 -8.10
N LYS A 119 -4.55 -7.94 -8.14
CA LYS A 119 -5.09 -9.10 -7.43
C LYS A 119 -4.07 -9.80 -6.54
N TYR A 120 -2.88 -9.23 -6.42
CA TYR A 120 -1.78 -9.81 -5.66
C TYR A 120 -1.69 -9.23 -4.24
N LEU A 121 -0.55 -9.39 -3.58
CA LEU A 121 -0.36 -8.99 -2.17
C LEU A 121 -0.65 -7.51 -1.89
N CYS A 122 -0.42 -6.62 -2.85
CA CYS A 122 -0.75 -5.19 -2.70
C CYS A 122 -2.25 -5.00 -2.46
N ASN A 123 -3.08 -5.51 -3.35
CA ASN A 123 -4.52 -5.44 -3.21
C ASN A 123 -5.02 -6.21 -1.98
N TYR A 124 -4.47 -7.37 -1.70
CA TYR A 124 -4.81 -8.19 -0.53
C TYR A 124 -4.57 -7.43 0.78
N THR A 125 -3.38 -6.87 0.94
CA THR A 125 -2.99 -6.06 2.10
C THR A 125 -3.89 -4.84 2.24
N TYR A 126 -4.18 -4.16 1.13
CA TYR A 126 -5.02 -2.97 1.11
C TYR A 126 -6.47 -3.28 1.50
N TYR A 127 -7.03 -4.34 0.92
CA TYR A 127 -8.39 -4.79 1.27
C TYR A 127 -8.51 -5.14 2.75
N LEU A 128 -7.58 -5.92 3.30
CA LEU A 128 -7.56 -6.27 4.73
C LEU A 128 -7.44 -5.04 5.62
N ALA A 129 -6.54 -4.12 5.29
CA ALA A 129 -6.36 -2.91 6.08
C ALA A 129 -7.62 -2.03 6.07
N LEU A 130 -8.25 -1.83 4.91
CA LEU A 130 -9.51 -1.08 4.81
C LEU A 130 -10.66 -1.75 5.56
N SER A 131 -10.76 -3.08 5.49
CA SER A 131 -11.84 -3.83 6.14
C SER A 131 -11.74 -3.83 7.67
N LYS A 132 -10.52 -3.77 8.20
CA LYS A 132 -10.23 -3.86 9.65
C LYS A 132 -10.05 -2.50 10.33
N ALA A 133 -9.70 -1.46 9.57
CA ALA A 133 -9.46 -0.13 10.11
C ALA A 133 -10.74 0.53 10.63
N LYS A 134 -10.76 0.88 11.92
CA LYS A 134 -11.88 1.59 12.56
C LYS A 134 -11.71 3.11 12.46
N ASN A 135 -10.67 3.63 13.06
CA ASN A 135 -10.37 5.06 13.16
C ASN A 135 -9.18 5.48 12.28
N THR A 136 -8.32 4.54 11.90
CA THR A 136 -7.16 4.78 11.03
C THR A 136 -7.63 5.03 9.59
N LYS A 137 -7.17 6.12 8.99
CA LYS A 137 -7.32 6.31 7.53
C LYS A 137 -6.21 5.56 6.80
N VAL A 138 -6.59 4.75 5.83
CA VAL A 138 -5.67 3.89 5.07
C VAL A 138 -5.71 4.25 3.60
N VAL A 139 -4.53 4.30 2.95
CA VAL A 139 -4.40 4.44 1.50
C VAL A 139 -3.24 3.60 0.99
N PHE A 140 -3.34 3.12 -0.24
CA PHE A 140 -2.29 2.43 -0.96
C PHE A 140 -1.71 3.31 -2.06
N VAL A 141 -0.39 3.33 -2.19
CA VAL A 141 0.33 4.04 -3.25
C VAL A 141 1.24 3.06 -3.98
N HIS A 142 1.08 2.94 -5.30
CA HIS A 142 1.97 2.20 -6.16
C HIS A 142 3.06 3.10 -6.74
N LEU A 143 4.30 2.62 -6.64
CA LEU A 143 5.45 3.20 -7.29
C LEU A 143 5.78 2.41 -8.57
N PRO A 144 6.19 3.08 -9.66
CA PRO A 144 6.77 2.40 -10.81
C PRO A 144 8.14 1.80 -10.46
N TYR A 145 8.72 1.04 -11.37
CA TYR A 145 10.11 0.60 -11.25
C TYR A 145 11.07 1.79 -11.18
N ILE A 146 12.12 1.64 -10.38
CA ILE A 146 13.17 2.65 -10.27
C ILE A 146 14.09 2.59 -11.49
N ASN A 147 14.29 3.75 -12.13
CA ASN A 147 15.17 3.97 -13.29
C ASN A 147 15.70 5.40 -13.27
N ASP A 148 16.60 5.77 -12.44
CA ASP A 148 17.11 7.14 -12.24
C ASP A 148 16.10 8.14 -11.66
N ASN A 149 14.94 7.67 -11.16
CA ASN A 149 13.84 8.49 -10.65
C ASN A 149 13.64 8.42 -9.12
N LEU A 150 14.62 7.87 -8.40
CA LEU A 150 14.48 7.61 -6.95
C LEU A 150 14.15 8.87 -6.13
N ASP A 151 14.89 9.95 -6.33
CA ASP A 151 14.65 11.22 -5.62
C ASP A 151 13.31 11.84 -5.99
N HIS A 152 12.91 11.73 -7.25
CA HIS A 152 11.61 12.21 -7.72
C HIS A 152 10.46 11.45 -7.06
N LEU A 153 10.53 10.12 -7.05
CA LEU A 153 9.52 9.27 -6.39
C LEU A 153 9.45 9.52 -4.88
N LYS A 154 10.59 9.73 -4.23
CA LYS A 154 10.63 10.09 -2.80
C LYS A 154 9.91 11.42 -2.55
N ASN A 155 10.20 12.45 -3.35
CA ASN A 155 9.58 13.76 -3.20
C ASN A 155 8.07 13.72 -3.47
N ASP A 156 7.65 12.99 -4.48
CA ASP A 156 6.23 12.78 -4.79
C ASP A 156 5.51 12.04 -3.64
N LEU A 157 6.09 10.98 -3.12
CA LEU A 157 5.52 10.25 -1.99
C LEU A 157 5.38 11.16 -0.75
N LEU A 158 6.42 11.94 -0.43
CA LEU A 158 6.37 12.91 0.66
C LEU A 158 5.26 13.96 0.44
N SER A 159 5.09 14.43 -0.79
CA SER A 159 4.03 15.38 -1.15
C SER A 159 2.64 14.77 -0.96
N ILE A 160 2.44 13.52 -1.38
CA ILE A 160 1.18 12.78 -1.18
C ILE A 160 0.88 12.65 0.32
N ILE A 161 1.83 12.16 1.12
CA ILE A 161 1.65 11.98 2.56
C ILE A 161 1.28 13.32 3.23
N LYS A 162 2.03 14.37 2.94
CA LYS A 162 1.78 15.72 3.50
C LYS A 162 0.42 16.27 3.09
N SER A 163 0.02 16.08 1.83
CA SER A 163 -1.28 16.56 1.33
C SER A 163 -2.45 15.86 2.00
N LEU A 164 -2.35 14.54 2.20
CA LEU A 164 -3.41 13.72 2.78
C LEU A 164 -3.48 13.82 4.32
N THR A 165 -2.40 14.21 4.98
CA THR A 165 -2.35 14.35 6.45
C THR A 165 -2.51 15.79 6.95
N ARG A 166 -2.58 16.77 6.04
CA ARG A 166 -2.93 18.14 6.45
C ARG A 166 -4.35 18.13 7.01
N LYS A 167 -4.50 18.68 8.22
CA LYS A 167 -5.84 19.00 8.72
C LYS A 167 -6.44 20.03 7.76
N ASP A 168 -7.63 19.74 7.29
CA ASP A 168 -8.46 20.77 6.69
C ASP A 168 -8.63 21.87 7.74
N ASN A 169 -8.02 23.03 7.49
CA ASN A 169 -8.22 24.23 8.28
C ASN A 169 -9.54 24.88 7.87
#